data_cc7900fcbf6a342c22ee177c38d455c7
#
_entry.id   cc7900fcbf6a342c22ee177c38d455c7
#
_cell.length_a   1.000
_cell.length_b   1.000
_cell.length_c   1.000
_cell.angle_alpha   90.00
_cell.angle_beta   90.00
_cell.angle_gamma   90.00
#
_symmetry.space_group_name_H-M   'P 1'
#
loop_
_entity.id
_entity.type
_entity.pdbx_description
1 polymer ?
#
loop_
_entity_poly.entity_id
_entity_poly.type
_entity_poly.pdbx_seq_one_letter_code
_entity_poly.pdbx_strand_id
1 'polypeptide(L)'
;MTICALLGDRDTPESMWENIEAAINIMITDYNVDFFYVGSRGKFDEMAETILFNLCSKHPHVGYNVIFCVEQGTRLTTSEIKKRSLAPIFSLNTYTKEKLIIKVMRWMVDEADYVLTYTDNAEGVIPGLKKYALRRKKFVFTLPKTKN
;
A
#
# COMPACT_ATOMS: atom_id res chain seq x y z
N MET A 1 -0.05 -15.72 -8.95
CA MET A 1 0.07 -14.90 -7.75
C MET A 1 -1.00 -13.82 -7.77
N THR A 2 -1.73 -13.68 -6.69
CA THR A 2 -2.78 -12.66 -6.57
C THR A 2 -2.28 -11.52 -5.69
N ILE A 3 -2.25 -10.32 -6.21
CA ILE A 3 -1.60 -9.17 -5.60
C ILE A 3 -2.63 -8.12 -5.19
N CYS A 4 -2.49 -7.58 -3.98
CA CYS A 4 -3.28 -6.45 -3.49
C CYS A 4 -2.38 -5.26 -3.18
N ALA A 5 -2.72 -4.09 -3.71
CA ALA A 5 -2.06 -2.85 -3.35
C ALA A 5 -2.82 -2.17 -2.20
N LEU A 6 -2.10 -1.70 -1.21
CA LEU A 6 -2.67 -1.04 -0.04
C LEU A 6 -2.35 0.46 -0.10
N LEU A 7 -3.38 1.28 -0.16
CA LEU A 7 -3.25 2.73 -0.33
C LEU A 7 -4.11 3.46 0.71
N GLY A 8 -3.49 4.34 1.48
CA GLY A 8 -4.22 5.10 2.49
C GLY A 8 -3.60 6.46 2.80
N ASP A 9 -4.36 7.28 3.52
CA ASP A 9 -3.95 8.62 3.90
C ASP A 9 -2.73 8.61 4.83
N ARG A 10 -1.86 9.60 4.66
CA ARG A 10 -0.67 9.77 5.51
C ARG A 10 -1.01 9.98 6.98
N ASP A 11 -2.17 10.57 7.25
CA ASP A 11 -2.63 10.91 8.60
C ASP A 11 -3.73 9.97 9.08
N THR A 12 -3.80 8.75 8.58
CA THR A 12 -4.78 7.76 9.00
C THR A 12 -4.72 7.57 10.52
N PRO A 13 -5.85 7.70 11.22
CA PRO A 13 -5.84 7.58 12.68
C PRO A 13 -5.64 6.13 13.12
N GLU A 14 -5.04 5.94 14.29
CA GLU A 14 -4.80 4.61 14.85
C GLU A 14 -6.09 3.83 15.12
N SER A 15 -7.21 4.55 15.30
CA SER A 15 -8.53 3.91 15.45
C SER A 15 -8.93 3.07 14.24
N MET A 16 -8.27 3.25 13.11
CA MET A 16 -8.50 2.43 11.91
C MET A 16 -7.78 1.09 11.93
N TRP A 17 -6.91 0.84 12.91
CA TRP A 17 -6.08 -0.37 12.95
C TRP A 17 -6.89 -1.66 12.77
N GLU A 18 -7.94 -1.82 13.57
CA GLU A 18 -8.74 -3.04 13.52
C GLU A 18 -9.44 -3.22 12.18
N ASN A 19 -9.92 -2.11 11.58
CA ASN A 19 -10.56 -2.16 10.27
C ASN A 19 -9.57 -2.54 9.18
N ILE A 20 -8.36 -2.00 9.23
CA ILE A 20 -7.30 -2.33 8.28
C ILE A 20 -6.91 -3.81 8.42
N GLU A 21 -6.71 -4.27 9.65
CA GLU A 21 -6.34 -5.66 9.91
C GLU A 21 -7.42 -6.63 9.42
N ALA A 22 -8.69 -6.34 9.74
CA ALA A 22 -9.80 -7.17 9.30
C ALA A 22 -9.89 -7.23 7.77
N ALA A 23 -9.70 -6.09 7.10
CA ALA A 23 -9.76 -6.02 5.65
C ALA A 23 -8.61 -6.79 4.99
N ILE A 24 -7.40 -6.65 5.49
CA ILE A 24 -6.25 -7.40 4.98
C ILE A 24 -6.47 -8.91 5.16
N ASN A 25 -6.98 -9.30 6.33
CA ASN A 25 -7.27 -10.70 6.60
C ASN A 25 -8.32 -11.27 5.64
N ILE A 26 -9.38 -10.50 5.35
CA ILE A 26 -10.39 -10.89 4.36
C ILE A 26 -9.77 -11.07 2.97
N MET A 27 -8.86 -10.18 2.59
CA MET A 27 -8.18 -10.31 1.30
C MET A 27 -7.39 -11.63 1.22
N ILE A 28 -6.77 -12.04 2.31
CA ILE A 28 -6.03 -13.30 2.37
C ILE A 28 -6.97 -14.51 2.33
N THR A 29 -8.00 -14.52 3.18
CA THR A 29 -8.84 -15.70 3.37
C THR A 29 -9.93 -15.85 2.31
N ASP A 30 -10.56 -14.75 1.91
CA ASP A 30 -11.74 -14.79 1.03
C ASP A 30 -11.38 -14.55 -0.44
N TYR A 31 -10.35 -13.75 -0.71
CA TYR A 31 -9.96 -13.40 -2.08
C TYR A 31 -8.66 -14.07 -2.52
N ASN A 32 -8.07 -14.90 -1.66
CA ASN A 32 -6.85 -15.65 -1.96
C ASN A 32 -5.66 -14.78 -2.37
N VAL A 33 -5.58 -13.57 -1.80
CA VAL A 33 -4.42 -12.71 -2.01
C VAL A 33 -3.21 -13.34 -1.31
N ASP A 34 -2.12 -13.49 -2.03
CA ASP A 34 -0.90 -14.07 -1.50
C ASP A 34 0.28 -13.11 -1.52
N PHE A 35 0.09 -11.89 -2.04
CA PHE A 35 1.13 -10.89 -2.03
C PHE A 35 0.56 -9.48 -1.92
N PHE A 36 1.23 -8.62 -1.15
CA PHE A 36 0.78 -7.23 -0.93
C PHE A 36 1.89 -6.24 -1.27
N TYR A 37 1.50 -5.11 -1.84
CA TYR A 37 2.35 -3.93 -1.93
C TYR A 37 1.86 -2.88 -0.96
N VAL A 38 2.78 -2.31 -0.18
CA VAL A 38 2.49 -1.22 0.76
C VAL A 38 3.57 -0.15 0.61
N GLY A 39 3.18 1.10 0.76
CA GLY A 39 4.12 2.20 0.68
C GLY A 39 4.90 2.41 1.97
N SER A 40 5.65 3.52 2.02
CA SER A 40 6.49 3.85 3.17
C SER A 40 6.33 5.32 3.55
N ARG A 41 5.13 5.87 3.35
CA ARG A 41 4.97 7.31 3.29
C ARG A 41 4.22 7.94 4.49
N GLY A 42 3.45 7.17 5.25
CA GLY A 42 2.66 7.74 6.34
C GLY A 42 2.05 6.71 7.27
N LYS A 43 1.06 7.16 8.05
CA LYS A 43 0.46 6.35 9.12
C LYS A 43 -0.25 5.09 8.62
N PHE A 44 -1.00 5.20 7.52
CA PHE A 44 -1.65 4.02 6.94
C PHE A 44 -0.61 2.96 6.60
N ASP A 45 0.45 3.38 5.93
CA ASP A 45 1.51 2.46 5.51
C ASP A 45 2.20 1.80 6.70
N GLU A 46 2.48 2.56 7.76
CA GLU A 46 3.09 2.03 8.98
C GLU A 46 2.23 0.95 9.63
N MET A 47 0.93 1.22 9.77
CA MET A 47 0.00 0.26 10.35
C MET A 47 -0.14 -0.98 9.47
N ALA A 48 -0.29 -0.78 8.16
CA ALA A 48 -0.44 -1.89 7.22
C ALA A 48 0.80 -2.79 7.23
N GLU A 49 1.99 -2.20 7.27
CA GLU A 49 3.24 -2.97 7.32
C GLU A 49 3.31 -3.84 8.58
N THR A 50 2.98 -3.28 9.74
CA THR A 50 2.98 -4.03 11.00
C THR A 50 1.95 -5.16 10.97
N ILE A 51 0.75 -4.86 10.46
CA ILE A 51 -0.31 -5.86 10.34
C ILE A 51 0.14 -7.00 9.41
N LEU A 52 0.75 -6.66 8.26
CA LEU A 52 1.25 -7.66 7.32
C LEU A 52 2.34 -8.53 7.93
N PHE A 53 3.26 -7.93 8.67
CA PHE A 53 4.30 -8.67 9.36
C PHE A 53 3.69 -9.73 10.27
N ASN A 54 2.67 -9.36 11.05
CA ASN A 54 2.00 -10.28 11.96
C ASN A 54 1.18 -11.34 11.23
N LEU A 55 0.44 -10.96 10.19
CA LEU A 55 -0.40 -11.89 9.45
C LEU A 55 0.41 -12.88 8.60
N CYS A 56 1.55 -12.47 8.07
CA CYS A 56 2.41 -13.37 7.31
C CYS A 56 3.00 -14.48 8.16
N SER A 57 3.17 -14.26 9.47
CA SER A 57 3.59 -15.33 10.39
C SER A 57 2.52 -16.41 10.57
N LYS A 58 1.24 -16.04 10.40
CA LYS A 58 0.11 -16.96 10.49
C LYS A 58 -0.27 -17.56 9.15
N HIS A 59 0.15 -16.95 8.06
CA HIS A 59 -0.14 -17.39 6.69
C HIS A 59 1.17 -17.48 5.90
N PRO A 60 1.92 -18.59 6.04
CA PRO A 60 3.28 -18.70 5.46
C PRO A 60 3.34 -18.54 3.95
N HIS A 61 2.22 -18.70 3.24
CA HIS A 61 2.16 -18.53 1.78
C HIS A 61 1.99 -17.07 1.35
N VAL A 62 1.79 -16.15 2.30
CA VAL A 62 1.56 -14.74 2.04
C VAL A 62 2.85 -13.95 2.23
N GLY A 63 3.16 -13.07 1.29
CA GLY A 63 4.29 -12.17 1.37
C GLY A 63 3.90 -10.72 1.10
N TYR A 64 4.84 -9.81 1.30
CA TYR A 64 4.62 -8.41 1.00
C TYR A 64 5.93 -7.70 0.70
N ASN A 65 5.84 -6.59 -0.05
CA ASN A 65 6.94 -5.66 -0.28
C ASN A 65 6.57 -4.27 0.18
N VAL A 66 7.51 -3.60 0.83
CA VAL A 66 7.40 -2.17 1.13
C VAL A 66 8.06 -1.40 0.00
N ILE A 67 7.32 -0.50 -0.63
CA ILE A 67 7.80 0.29 -1.76
C ILE A 67 8.33 1.62 -1.26
N PHE A 68 9.60 1.87 -1.47
CA PHE A 68 10.27 3.09 -1.03
C PHE A 68 10.43 4.09 -2.17
N CYS A 69 10.23 5.38 -1.85
CA CYS A 69 10.69 6.49 -2.66
C CYS A 69 12.03 6.93 -2.10
N VAL A 70 13.09 6.89 -2.91
CA VAL A 70 14.42 7.28 -2.46
C VAL A 70 14.93 8.47 -3.25
N GLU A 71 15.58 9.40 -2.55
CA GLU A 71 16.29 10.50 -3.18
C GLU A 71 17.61 9.98 -3.74
N GLN A 72 18.09 10.63 -4.81
CA GLN A 72 19.38 10.28 -5.39
C GLN A 72 20.47 10.39 -4.33
N GLY A 73 21.30 9.38 -4.24
CA GLY A 73 22.38 9.33 -3.25
C GLY A 73 21.97 8.85 -1.87
N THR A 74 20.67 8.62 -1.64
CA THR A 74 20.19 8.08 -0.37
C THR A 74 20.60 6.63 -0.24
N ARG A 75 21.20 6.29 0.90
CA ARG A 75 21.54 4.90 1.21
C ARG A 75 20.41 4.27 2.00
N LEU A 76 19.96 3.12 1.54
CA LEU A 76 18.96 2.34 2.26
C LEU A 76 19.65 1.50 3.34
N THR A 77 18.97 1.31 4.47
CA THR A 77 19.45 0.42 5.52
C THR A 77 19.34 -1.04 5.05
N THR A 78 20.09 -1.95 5.70
CA THR A 78 19.98 -3.39 5.40
C THR A 78 18.54 -3.88 5.58
N SER A 79 17.85 -3.39 6.62
CA SER A 79 16.45 -3.74 6.88
C SER A 79 15.55 -3.30 5.74
N GLU A 80 15.72 -2.07 5.25
CA GLU A 80 14.91 -1.54 4.14
C GLU A 80 15.16 -2.33 2.85
N ILE A 81 16.41 -2.70 2.57
CA ILE A 81 16.76 -3.51 1.40
C ILE A 81 16.07 -4.87 1.45
N LYS A 82 16.05 -5.52 2.61
CA LYS A 82 15.41 -6.82 2.79
C LYS A 82 13.91 -6.78 2.57
N LYS A 83 13.26 -5.68 2.99
CA LYS A 83 11.82 -5.51 2.83
C LYS A 83 11.42 -5.28 1.37
N ARG A 84 12.35 -4.85 0.53
CA ARG A 84 12.05 -4.24 -0.75
C ARG A 84 12.19 -5.15 -1.97
N SER A 85 12.45 -6.37 -1.85
CA SER A 85 13.04 -7.34 -2.77
C SER A 85 12.82 -7.20 -4.30
N LEU A 86 11.63 -6.92 -4.82
CA LEU A 86 11.37 -6.96 -6.27
C LEU A 86 10.83 -5.67 -6.88
N ALA A 87 10.65 -4.62 -6.08
CA ALA A 87 10.06 -3.37 -6.55
C ALA A 87 11.10 -2.49 -7.26
N PRO A 88 10.71 -1.76 -8.31
CA PRO A 88 11.59 -0.80 -8.93
C PRO A 88 11.91 0.36 -7.98
N ILE A 89 13.10 0.95 -8.15
CA ILE A 89 13.48 2.14 -7.41
C ILE A 89 13.08 3.36 -8.22
N PHE A 90 12.28 4.23 -7.62
CA PHE A 90 11.91 5.51 -8.21
C PHE A 90 12.76 6.60 -7.57
N SER A 91 13.30 7.51 -8.38
CA SER A 91 14.23 8.55 -7.93
C SER A 91 13.60 9.94 -8.09
N LEU A 92 13.93 10.85 -7.16
CA LEU A 92 13.55 12.26 -7.26
C LEU A 92 14.28 13.01 -8.38
N ASN A 93 15.21 12.37 -9.04
CA ASN A 93 16.04 12.99 -10.08
C ASN A 93 15.24 13.61 -11.23
N THR A 94 14.13 12.97 -11.62
CA THR A 94 13.32 13.33 -12.77
C THR A 94 11.97 13.94 -12.39
N TYR A 95 11.54 13.76 -11.15
CA TYR A 95 10.22 14.13 -10.69
C TYR A 95 10.28 14.96 -9.42
N THR A 96 9.28 15.85 -9.23
CA THR A 96 9.07 16.43 -7.90
C THR A 96 8.68 15.30 -6.93
N LYS A 97 8.84 15.55 -5.64
CA LYS A 97 8.48 14.57 -4.60
C LYS A 97 7.03 14.10 -4.74
N GLU A 98 6.10 15.04 -4.97
CA GLU A 98 4.67 14.73 -5.11
C GLU A 98 4.40 13.87 -6.34
N LYS A 99 4.98 14.23 -7.47
CA LYS A 99 4.82 13.45 -8.71
C LYS A 99 5.41 12.05 -8.57
N LEU A 100 6.54 11.94 -7.87
CA LEU A 100 7.18 10.66 -7.63
C LEU A 100 6.29 9.74 -6.80
N ILE A 101 5.68 10.27 -5.74
CA ILE A 101 4.76 9.51 -4.88
C ILE A 101 3.60 8.98 -5.71
N ILE A 102 2.98 9.83 -6.52
CA ILE A 102 1.86 9.42 -7.38
C ILE A 102 2.29 8.34 -8.38
N LYS A 103 3.46 8.51 -8.98
CA LYS A 103 4.00 7.53 -9.93
C LYS A 103 4.22 6.16 -9.27
N VAL A 104 4.78 6.15 -8.08
CA VAL A 104 4.99 4.93 -7.32
C VAL A 104 3.67 4.25 -7.01
N MET A 105 2.68 5.00 -6.53
CA MET A 105 1.38 4.45 -6.17
C MET A 105 0.63 3.93 -7.40
N ARG A 106 0.74 4.60 -8.55
CA ARG A 106 0.18 4.11 -9.81
C ARG A 106 0.84 2.79 -10.23
N TRP A 107 2.15 2.69 -10.05
CA TRP A 107 2.85 1.44 -10.32
C TRP A 107 2.29 0.30 -9.45
N MET A 108 2.07 0.57 -8.16
CA MET A 108 1.47 -0.41 -7.26
C MET A 108 0.10 -0.87 -7.76
N VAL A 109 -0.72 0.08 -8.20
CA VAL A 109 -2.05 -0.23 -8.77
C VAL A 109 -1.92 -1.07 -10.04
N ASP A 110 -1.01 -0.69 -10.94
CA ASP A 110 -0.84 -1.40 -12.21
C ASP A 110 -0.41 -2.86 -12.02
N GLU A 111 0.40 -3.12 -11.00
CA GLU A 111 0.88 -4.47 -10.70
C GLU A 111 -0.12 -5.32 -9.90
N ALA A 112 -1.14 -4.70 -9.34
CA ALA A 112 -2.09 -5.38 -8.46
C ALA A 112 -3.31 -5.90 -9.20
N ASP A 113 -3.96 -6.91 -8.62
CA ASP A 113 -5.29 -7.39 -9.03
C ASP A 113 -6.37 -6.69 -8.23
N TYR A 114 -6.10 -6.43 -6.96
CA TYR A 114 -7.00 -5.76 -6.02
C TYR A 114 -6.34 -4.52 -5.45
N VAL A 115 -7.15 -3.50 -5.17
CA VAL A 115 -6.68 -2.27 -4.52
C VAL A 115 -7.54 -2.01 -3.29
N LEU A 116 -6.92 -2.01 -2.13
CA LEU A 116 -7.59 -1.71 -0.86
C LEU A 116 -7.23 -0.29 -0.45
N THR A 117 -8.24 0.56 -0.29
CA THR A 117 -8.02 1.98 -0.04
C THR A 117 -8.70 2.46 1.24
N TYR A 118 -8.06 3.43 1.89
CA TYR A 118 -8.68 4.24 2.92
C TYR A 118 -8.37 5.70 2.72
N THR A 119 -9.39 6.53 2.71
CA THR A 119 -9.23 7.98 2.77
C THR A 119 -10.40 8.62 3.50
N ASP A 120 -10.10 9.67 4.27
CA ASP A 120 -11.09 10.52 4.91
C ASP A 120 -11.35 11.79 4.08
N ASN A 121 -10.79 11.86 2.89
CA ASN A 121 -10.86 13.04 2.04
C ASN A 121 -11.66 12.75 0.77
N ALA A 122 -12.46 13.73 0.34
CA ALA A 122 -13.21 13.64 -0.92
C ALA A 122 -12.30 13.88 -2.14
N GLU A 123 -11.23 14.62 -1.94
CA GLU A 123 -10.27 14.99 -2.98
C GLU A 123 -8.84 14.70 -2.52
N GLY A 124 -7.90 14.62 -3.45
CA GLY A 124 -6.50 14.41 -3.16
C GLY A 124 -5.93 13.16 -3.79
N VAL A 125 -4.81 12.69 -3.26
CA VAL A 125 -4.04 11.59 -3.85
C VAL A 125 -4.83 10.28 -3.87
N ILE A 126 -5.38 9.87 -2.73
CA ILE A 126 -6.05 8.57 -2.64
C ILE A 126 -7.34 8.53 -3.48
N PRO A 127 -8.25 9.52 -3.41
CA PRO A 127 -9.40 9.52 -4.33
C PRO A 127 -9.01 9.50 -5.80
N GLY A 128 -7.95 10.20 -6.19
CA GLY A 128 -7.43 10.18 -7.55
C GLY A 128 -6.92 8.80 -7.97
N LEU A 129 -6.26 8.09 -7.06
CA LEU A 129 -5.78 6.73 -7.30
C LEU A 129 -6.91 5.72 -7.39
N LYS A 130 -8.00 5.91 -6.64
CA LYS A 130 -9.19 5.08 -6.78
C LYS A 130 -9.77 5.20 -8.18
N LYS A 131 -9.89 6.44 -8.69
CA LYS A 131 -10.38 6.67 -10.05
C LYS A 131 -9.44 6.04 -11.09
N TYR A 132 -8.14 6.18 -10.89
CA TYR A 132 -7.13 5.55 -11.74
C TYR A 132 -7.30 4.02 -11.77
N ALA A 133 -7.43 3.41 -10.60
CA ALA A 133 -7.58 1.96 -10.49
C ALA A 133 -8.85 1.46 -11.19
N LEU A 134 -9.97 2.18 -11.05
CA LEU A 134 -11.21 1.84 -11.73
C LEU A 134 -11.06 1.92 -13.25
N ARG A 135 -10.38 2.96 -13.76
CA ARG A 135 -10.10 3.07 -15.20
C ARG A 135 -9.22 1.93 -15.70
N ARG A 136 -8.34 1.41 -14.85
CA ARG A 136 -7.48 0.26 -15.16
C ARG A 136 -8.19 -1.07 -14.94
N LYS A 137 -9.48 -1.03 -14.63
CA LYS A 137 -10.34 -2.23 -14.40
C LYS A 137 -9.88 -3.10 -13.25
N LYS A 138 -9.30 -2.47 -12.21
CA LYS A 138 -8.94 -3.16 -10.97
C LYS A 138 -10.15 -3.23 -10.05
N PHE A 139 -10.18 -4.23 -9.17
CA PHE A 139 -11.20 -4.32 -8.13
C PHE A 139 -10.75 -3.44 -6.95
N VAL A 140 -11.58 -2.44 -6.61
CA VAL A 140 -11.25 -1.47 -5.56
C VAL A 140 -12.15 -1.69 -4.36
N PHE A 141 -11.52 -1.88 -3.20
CA PHE A 141 -12.21 -1.99 -1.91
C PHE A 141 -11.91 -0.73 -1.11
N THR A 142 -12.96 -0.15 -0.54
CA THR A 142 -12.84 1.07 0.25
C THR A 142 -13.17 0.76 1.70
N LEU A 143 -12.23 1.07 2.61
CA LEU A 143 -12.46 0.92 4.03
C LEU A 143 -13.38 2.02 4.53
N PRO A 144 -14.41 1.67 5.35
CA PRO A 144 -15.26 2.69 5.97
C PRO A 144 -14.51 3.38 7.11
N LYS A 145 -14.93 4.64 7.39
CA LYS A 145 -14.42 5.35 8.56
C LYS A 145 -14.88 4.65 9.84
N THR A 146 -14.00 4.68 10.84
CA THR A 146 -14.40 4.26 12.18
C THR A 146 -15.38 5.28 12.75
N LYS A 147 -16.54 4.81 13.23
CA LYS A 147 -17.49 5.67 13.93
C LYS A 147 -16.99 5.89 15.35
N ASN A 148 -16.85 7.15 15.69
CA ASN A 148 -16.53 7.56 17.07
C ASN A 148 -17.80 7.87 17.84
#